data_0558de823272f24f76a9ad8cf4ca40e4
#
_entry.id   0558de823272f24f76a9ad8cf4ca40e4
#
_cell.length_a   1.000
_cell.length_b   1.000
_cell.length_c   1.000
_cell.angle_alpha   90.00
_cell.angle_beta   90.00
_cell.angle_gamma   90.00
#
_symmetry.space_group_name_H-M   'P 1'
#
loop_
_entity.id
_entity.type
_entity.pdbx_description
1 polymer ?
#
loop_
_entity_poly.entity_id
_entity_poly.type
_entity_poly.pdbx_seq_one_letter_code
_entity_poly.pdbx_strand_id
1 'polypeptide(L)'
;MAKSLARSALILLIATAFACSTAWPQEENPRDAPVLDPEINPKPFDPRYELREYFRAHLSGGWWAEEPTYNLATFRVRVHAPKRWRGNPVSAIGNLCPGRDHPIWKGLNSFAVQAFYQQHTWPEVICRS
;
A
#
# COMPACT_ATOMS: atom_id res chain seq x y z
N MET A 1 44.44 -13.08 -75.69
CA MET A 1 43.21 -13.00 -76.52
C MET A 1 42.00 -12.97 -75.65
N ALA A 2 41.15 -12.02 -75.87
CA ALA A 2 39.71 -11.97 -75.64
C ALA A 2 39.28 -11.81 -74.18
N LYS A 3 38.66 -10.84 -73.83
CA LYS A 3 37.43 -10.00 -74.06
C LYS A 3 36.68 -10.00 -72.69
N SER A 4 36.82 -8.93 -72.04
CA SER A 4 35.84 -7.88 -71.69
C SER A 4 34.38 -8.34 -71.73
N LEU A 5 33.68 -8.27 -70.68
CA LEU A 5 32.28 -7.87 -70.63
C LEU A 5 31.95 -7.27 -69.25
N ALA A 6 31.82 -5.96 -69.26
CA ALA A 6 31.23 -5.15 -68.20
C ALA A 6 29.75 -5.53 -68.04
N ARG A 7 29.31 -5.72 -66.83
CA ARG A 7 27.89 -5.63 -66.48
C ARG A 7 27.71 -4.63 -65.36
N SER A 8 27.25 -3.48 -65.80
CA SER A 8 26.71 -2.42 -64.93
C SER A 8 25.50 -2.97 -64.17
N ALA A 9 25.57 -3.08 -62.90
CA ALA A 9 24.43 -3.27 -62.05
C ALA A 9 24.04 -1.92 -61.46
N LEU A 10 22.93 -1.43 -61.92
CA LEU A 10 22.25 -0.22 -61.48
C LEU A 10 21.62 -0.55 -60.11
N ILE A 11 22.21 -0.06 -59.01
CA ILE A 11 21.65 -0.18 -57.72
C ILE A 11 20.66 0.96 -57.49
N LEU A 12 19.38 0.61 -57.50
CA LEU A 12 18.27 1.52 -57.18
C LEU A 12 18.25 1.68 -55.66
N LEU A 13 18.70 2.81 -55.16
CA LEU A 13 18.58 3.20 -53.75
C LEU A 13 17.13 3.66 -53.51
N ILE A 14 16.35 2.76 -52.90
CA ILE A 14 15.04 3.12 -52.35
C ILE A 14 15.29 3.73 -50.96
N ALA A 15 15.23 5.04 -50.89
CA ALA A 15 15.23 5.76 -49.64
C ALA A 15 13.84 5.63 -49.00
N THR A 16 13.66 4.70 -48.11
CA THR A 16 12.48 4.65 -47.22
C THR A 16 12.65 5.69 -46.12
N ALA A 17 11.97 6.81 -46.26
CA ALA A 17 11.84 7.80 -45.21
C ALA A 17 11.00 7.20 -44.07
N PHE A 18 11.65 6.76 -43.01
CA PHE A 18 10.99 6.50 -41.75
C PHE A 18 10.57 7.83 -41.13
N ALA A 19 9.31 8.19 -41.32
CA ALA A 19 8.69 9.25 -40.53
C ALA A 19 8.57 8.78 -39.08
N CYS A 20 9.55 9.16 -38.29
CA CYS A 20 9.49 8.99 -36.84
C CYS A 20 8.42 9.97 -36.31
N SER A 21 7.18 9.52 -36.24
CA SER A 21 6.14 10.24 -35.52
C SER A 21 6.48 10.13 -34.00
N THR A 22 7.18 11.12 -33.50
CA THR A 22 7.31 11.34 -32.07
C THR A 22 5.94 11.75 -31.55
N ALA A 23 5.14 10.74 -31.15
CA ALA A 23 3.96 11.00 -30.33
C ALA A 23 4.47 11.55 -28.99
N TRP A 24 4.32 12.83 -28.79
CA TRP A 24 4.52 13.47 -27.49
C TRP A 24 3.51 12.82 -26.52
N PRO A 25 3.93 12.40 -25.33
CA PRO A 25 2.97 12.01 -24.31
C PRO A 25 2.05 13.22 -24.10
N GLN A 26 0.76 13.04 -24.35
CA GLN A 26 -0.23 14.05 -23.97
C GLN A 26 -0.11 14.20 -22.45
N GLU A 27 0.33 15.37 -22.05
CA GLU A 27 0.30 15.82 -20.68
C GLU A 27 -1.18 15.85 -20.29
N GLU A 28 -1.58 14.82 -19.54
CA GLU A 28 -2.93 14.67 -19.00
C GLU A 28 -3.20 15.91 -18.15
N ASN A 29 -4.07 16.77 -18.67
CA ASN A 29 -4.43 18.02 -18.00
C ASN A 29 -5.03 17.64 -16.62
N PRO A 30 -4.50 18.14 -15.49
CA PRO A 30 -5.04 17.85 -14.15
C PRO A 30 -6.53 18.21 -13.98
N ARG A 31 -7.10 18.95 -14.95
CA ARG A 31 -8.52 19.31 -14.97
C ARG A 31 -9.42 18.22 -15.56
N ASP A 32 -8.83 17.24 -16.26
CA ASP A 32 -9.56 16.11 -16.86
C ASP A 32 -9.48 14.86 -15.98
N ALA A 33 -8.90 14.95 -14.77
CA ALA A 33 -9.02 13.90 -13.77
C ALA A 33 -10.51 13.64 -13.54
N PRO A 34 -10.97 12.38 -13.64
CA PRO A 34 -12.37 12.06 -13.40
C PRO A 34 -12.73 12.59 -12.00
N VAL A 35 -13.69 13.51 -11.96
CA VAL A 35 -14.29 13.97 -10.71
C VAL A 35 -14.96 12.75 -10.13
N LEU A 36 -14.32 12.13 -9.15
CA LEU A 36 -14.90 11.01 -8.41
C LEU A 36 -16.08 11.58 -7.64
N ASP A 37 -17.28 11.30 -8.14
CA ASP A 37 -18.50 11.66 -7.46
C ASP A 37 -18.51 10.94 -6.11
N PRO A 38 -18.52 11.64 -4.98
CA PRO A 38 -18.49 11.03 -3.65
C PRO A 38 -19.69 10.10 -3.40
N GLU A 39 -20.75 10.24 -4.17
CA GLU A 39 -21.93 9.39 -4.09
C GLU A 39 -21.73 8.04 -4.82
N ILE A 40 -20.90 8.02 -5.89
CA ILE A 40 -20.63 6.83 -6.71
C ILE A 40 -19.38 6.09 -6.24
N ASN A 41 -18.45 6.80 -5.63
CA ASN A 41 -17.21 6.21 -5.13
C ASN A 41 -17.04 6.59 -3.64
N PRO A 42 -17.74 5.89 -2.74
CA PRO A 42 -17.51 6.08 -1.32
C PRO A 42 -16.02 5.87 -1.04
N LYS A 43 -15.45 6.71 -0.18
CA LYS A 43 -14.04 6.69 0.21
C LYS A 43 -13.54 5.24 0.26
N PRO A 44 -12.56 4.86 -0.56
CA PRO A 44 -12.09 3.48 -0.61
C PRO A 44 -11.59 3.06 0.77
N PHE A 45 -11.84 1.81 1.15
CA PHE A 45 -11.36 1.26 2.40
C PHE A 45 -9.82 1.33 2.45
N ASP A 46 -9.29 2.10 3.41
CA ASP A 46 -7.86 2.20 3.67
C ASP A 46 -7.53 1.49 4.99
N PRO A 47 -6.93 0.30 4.95
CA PRO A 47 -6.61 -0.45 6.16
C PRO A 47 -5.75 0.31 7.17
N ARG A 48 -4.82 1.14 6.72
CA ARG A 48 -3.96 1.92 7.63
C ARG A 48 -4.76 2.97 8.36
N TYR A 49 -5.61 3.67 7.63
CA TYR A 49 -6.49 4.68 8.21
C TYR A 49 -7.44 4.05 9.22
N GLU A 50 -8.09 2.95 8.85
CA GLU A 50 -9.06 2.25 9.72
C GLU A 50 -8.41 1.71 11.01
N LEU A 51 -7.24 1.10 10.90
CA LEU A 51 -6.48 0.62 12.07
C LEU A 51 -6.06 1.78 12.97
N ARG A 52 -5.55 2.87 12.40
CA ARG A 52 -5.16 4.05 13.18
C ARG A 52 -6.34 4.64 13.95
N GLU A 53 -7.48 4.83 13.29
CA GLU A 53 -8.67 5.39 13.95
C GLU A 53 -9.24 4.42 15.00
N TYR A 54 -9.22 3.12 14.70
CA TYR A 54 -9.62 2.10 15.68
C TYR A 54 -8.81 2.21 16.98
N PHE A 55 -7.49 2.18 16.89
CA PHE A 55 -6.63 2.26 18.08
C PHE A 55 -6.74 3.61 18.78
N ARG A 56 -6.86 4.70 18.04
CA ARG A 56 -7.10 6.03 18.61
C ARG A 56 -8.37 6.07 19.48
N ALA A 57 -9.42 5.41 19.03
CA ALA A 57 -10.70 5.38 19.74
C ALA A 57 -10.71 4.43 20.96
N HIS A 58 -9.91 3.35 20.91
CA HIS A 58 -9.95 2.29 21.94
C HIS A 58 -8.82 2.35 22.95
N LEU A 59 -7.77 3.10 22.70
CA LEU A 59 -6.69 3.28 23.65
C LEU A 59 -6.98 4.46 24.57
N SER A 60 -6.72 4.24 25.88
CA SER A 60 -6.93 5.23 26.92
C SER A 60 -5.84 5.10 28.01
N GLY A 61 -5.87 5.98 29.00
CA GLY A 61 -4.99 5.85 30.16
C GLY A 61 -3.49 5.95 29.87
N GLY A 62 -3.11 6.71 28.82
CA GLY A 62 -1.71 6.89 28.44
C GLY A 62 -1.16 5.80 27.53
N TRP A 63 -1.99 4.85 27.09
CA TRP A 63 -1.66 3.95 26.01
C TRP A 63 -1.72 4.68 24.68
N TRP A 64 -0.82 4.35 23.76
CA TRP A 64 -0.82 4.91 22.42
C TRP A 64 -0.28 3.89 21.41
N ALA A 65 -0.66 4.05 20.14
CA ALA A 65 -0.24 3.17 19.05
C ALA A 65 0.62 3.92 18.05
N GLU A 66 1.62 3.23 17.52
CA GLU A 66 2.37 3.70 16.35
C GLU A 66 1.52 3.62 15.09
N GLU A 67 1.96 4.32 14.05
CA GLU A 67 1.34 4.22 12.73
C GLU A 67 1.40 2.78 12.23
N PRO A 68 0.28 2.23 11.69
CA PRO A 68 0.26 0.85 11.19
C PRO A 68 1.29 0.63 10.07
N THR A 69 2.06 -0.43 10.19
CA THR A 69 3.03 -0.85 9.17
C THR A 69 2.51 -2.07 8.43
N TYR A 70 2.89 -2.19 7.14
CA TYR A 70 2.55 -3.36 6.32
C TYR A 70 3.84 -4.08 5.92
N ASN A 71 3.95 -5.32 6.34
CA ASN A 71 5.09 -6.16 6.03
C ASN A 71 4.66 -7.63 5.94
N LEU A 72 5.23 -8.37 4.99
CA LEU A 72 4.94 -9.78 4.77
C LEU A 72 3.42 -10.07 4.71
N ALA A 73 2.71 -9.29 3.90
CA ALA A 73 1.26 -9.38 3.69
C ALA A 73 0.40 -9.21 4.97
N THR A 74 0.96 -8.65 6.03
CA THR A 74 0.27 -8.45 7.31
C THR A 74 0.42 -6.99 7.78
N PHE A 75 -0.68 -6.39 8.20
CA PHE A 75 -0.62 -5.13 8.93
C PHE A 75 -0.21 -5.40 10.38
N ARG A 76 0.66 -4.55 10.90
CA ARG A 76 1.12 -4.61 12.29
C ARG A 76 0.96 -3.26 12.95
N VAL A 77 0.41 -3.27 14.15
CA VAL A 77 0.28 -2.09 15.00
C VAL A 77 1.07 -2.32 16.27
N ARG A 78 2.02 -1.44 16.58
CA ARG A 78 2.73 -1.46 17.84
C ARG A 78 2.02 -0.55 18.84
N VAL A 79 1.73 -1.09 20.01
CA VAL A 79 1.01 -0.40 21.08
C VAL A 79 1.92 -0.25 22.29
N HIS A 80 2.05 0.98 22.77
CA HIS A 80 2.89 1.33 23.90
C HIS A 80 2.06 1.42 25.19
N ALA A 81 2.47 0.66 26.20
CA ALA A 81 1.89 0.76 27.52
C ALA A 81 2.58 1.86 28.34
N PRO A 82 1.84 2.60 29.19
CA PRO A 82 2.43 3.61 30.06
C PRO A 82 3.34 2.98 31.11
N LYS A 83 4.39 3.69 31.52
CA LYS A 83 5.40 3.20 32.46
C LYS A 83 4.81 2.72 33.81
N ARG A 84 3.73 3.34 34.25
CA ARG A 84 3.06 3.01 35.53
C ARG A 84 2.08 1.84 35.44
N TRP A 85 1.76 1.42 34.22
CA TRP A 85 0.87 0.30 34.01
C TRP A 85 1.49 -1.00 34.57
N ARG A 86 0.66 -1.89 35.07
CA ARG A 86 1.07 -3.21 35.58
C ARG A 86 0.11 -4.25 35.03
N GLY A 87 0.64 -5.34 34.56
CA GLY A 87 -0.15 -6.45 34.04
C GLY A 87 0.62 -7.27 33.01
N ASN A 88 -0.09 -8.15 32.31
CA ASN A 88 0.44 -8.94 31.22
C ASN A 88 0.19 -8.20 29.88
N PRO A 89 1.24 -7.73 29.20
CA PRO A 89 1.07 -6.95 27.97
C PRO A 89 0.38 -7.73 26.86
N VAL A 90 0.64 -9.03 26.73
CA VAL A 90 0.04 -9.88 25.70
C VAL A 90 -1.47 -10.01 25.88
N SER A 91 -1.91 -10.25 27.13
CA SER A 91 -3.33 -10.28 27.45
C SER A 91 -4.01 -8.92 27.21
N ALA A 92 -3.33 -7.84 27.56
CA ALA A 92 -3.86 -6.49 27.38
C ALA A 92 -4.09 -6.18 25.89
N ILE A 93 -3.11 -6.47 25.03
CA ILE A 93 -3.27 -6.23 23.58
C ILE A 93 -4.27 -7.21 22.94
N GLY A 94 -4.40 -8.42 23.47
CA GLY A 94 -5.42 -9.37 23.00
C GLY A 94 -6.85 -8.85 23.19
N ASN A 95 -7.09 -8.11 24.25
CA ASN A 95 -8.37 -7.46 24.51
C ASN A 95 -8.66 -6.26 23.57
N LEU A 96 -7.65 -5.80 22.84
CA LEU A 96 -7.80 -4.74 21.85
C LEU A 96 -8.21 -5.29 20.48
N CYS A 97 -8.32 -6.59 20.29
CA CYS A 97 -8.82 -7.13 19.03
C CYS A 97 -10.29 -6.73 18.83
N PRO A 98 -10.68 -6.24 17.64
CA PRO A 98 -12.06 -5.90 17.33
C PRO A 98 -12.98 -7.12 17.42
N GLY A 99 -14.20 -6.91 17.87
CA GLY A 99 -15.23 -7.94 17.79
C GLY A 99 -15.49 -8.39 16.35
N ARG A 100 -16.04 -9.58 16.16
CA ARG A 100 -16.27 -10.18 14.83
C ARG A 100 -17.13 -9.32 13.91
N ASP A 101 -18.06 -8.57 14.48
CA ASP A 101 -19.00 -7.73 13.72
C ASP A 101 -18.45 -6.32 13.45
N HIS A 102 -17.19 -6.04 13.82
CA HIS A 102 -16.63 -4.71 13.65
C HIS A 102 -16.39 -4.39 12.15
N PRO A 103 -16.73 -3.15 11.70
CA PRO A 103 -16.61 -2.76 10.28
C PRO A 103 -15.22 -2.91 9.68
N ILE A 104 -14.15 -2.90 10.49
CA ILE A 104 -12.77 -3.07 10.04
C ILE A 104 -12.57 -4.38 9.29
N TRP A 105 -13.36 -5.42 9.59
CA TRP A 105 -13.29 -6.72 8.95
C TRP A 105 -13.86 -6.75 7.53
N LYS A 106 -14.49 -5.67 7.07
CA LYS A 106 -14.95 -5.56 5.67
C LYS A 106 -13.79 -5.51 4.67
N GLY A 107 -12.63 -5.04 5.11
CA GLY A 107 -11.45 -4.92 4.26
C GLY A 107 -10.17 -5.53 4.83
N LEU A 108 -10.25 -6.15 6.02
CA LEU A 108 -9.14 -6.85 6.66
C LEU A 108 -9.58 -8.23 7.14
N ASN A 109 -8.79 -9.26 6.84
CA ASN A 109 -9.01 -10.60 7.38
C ASN A 109 -8.27 -10.80 8.71
N SER A 110 -7.12 -10.15 8.86
CA SER A 110 -6.31 -10.22 10.08
C SER A 110 -5.31 -9.07 10.13
N PHE A 111 -4.85 -8.78 11.33
CA PHE A 111 -3.69 -7.92 11.58
C PHE A 111 -3.02 -8.31 12.88
N ALA A 112 -1.76 -7.94 13.05
CA ALA A 112 -0.98 -8.20 14.24
C ALA A 112 -0.95 -6.99 15.16
N VAL A 113 -1.10 -7.21 16.45
CA VAL A 113 -0.88 -6.20 17.49
C VAL A 113 0.31 -6.62 18.33
N GLN A 114 1.26 -5.72 18.53
CA GLN A 114 2.48 -5.98 19.29
C GLN A 114 2.61 -4.98 20.43
N ALA A 115 2.77 -5.47 21.66
CA ALA A 115 3.00 -4.58 22.79
C ALA A 115 4.48 -4.16 22.90
N PHE A 116 4.68 -2.89 23.23
CA PHE A 116 5.97 -2.35 23.69
C PHE A 116 5.81 -1.85 25.12
N TYR A 117 6.49 -2.51 26.05
CA TYR A 117 6.37 -2.23 27.48
C TYR A 117 7.70 -2.45 28.19
N GLN A 118 8.07 -1.54 29.09
CA GLN A 118 9.34 -1.58 29.84
C GLN A 118 10.56 -1.72 28.92
N GLN A 119 10.59 -0.98 27.81
CA GLN A 119 11.65 -0.98 26.79
C GLN A 119 11.85 -2.33 26.08
N HIS A 120 10.89 -3.23 26.17
CA HIS A 120 10.88 -4.51 25.49
C HIS A 120 9.70 -4.64 24.53
N THR A 121 9.96 -5.28 23.41
CA THR A 121 8.95 -5.73 22.49
C THR A 121 8.44 -7.09 22.95
N TRP A 122 7.12 -7.20 23.15
CA TRP A 122 6.47 -8.42 23.59
C TRP A 122 5.95 -9.22 22.40
N PRO A 123 5.63 -10.53 22.58
CA PRO A 123 5.01 -11.32 21.51
C PRO A 123 3.76 -10.64 20.96
N GLU A 124 3.58 -10.78 19.65
CA GLU A 124 2.41 -10.24 18.96
C GLU A 124 1.18 -11.13 19.13
N VAL A 125 0.01 -10.52 19.06
CA VAL A 125 -1.29 -11.19 19.00
C VAL A 125 -1.88 -10.95 17.61
N ILE A 126 -2.35 -12.02 16.99
CA ILE A 126 -3.03 -11.92 15.69
C ILE A 126 -4.53 -11.78 15.94
N CYS A 127 -5.07 -10.62 15.61
CA CYS A 127 -6.51 -10.39 15.57
C CYS A 127 -7.07 -10.91 14.23
N ARG A 128 -8.20 -11.61 14.29
CA ARG A 128 -8.86 -12.20 13.12
C ARG A 128 -10.36 -11.94 13.19
N SER A 129 -10.97 -11.82 12.00
CA SER A 129 -12.43 -11.74 11.82
C SER A 129 -13.15 -12.99 12.31
#